data_3b8d84b968d7bc619644eab82fb76a51
#
_entry.id   3b8d84b968d7bc619644eab82fb76a51
#
_cell.length_a   1.000
_cell.length_b   1.000
_cell.length_c   1.000
_cell.angle_alpha   90.00
_cell.angle_beta   90.00
_cell.angle_gamma   90.00
#
_symmetry.space_group_name_H-M   'P 1'
#
loop_
_entity.id
_entity.type
_entity.pdbx_description
1 polymer ?
#
loop_
_entity_poly.entity_id
_entity_poly.type
_entity_poly.pdbx_seq_one_letter_code
_entity_poly.pdbx_strand_id
1 'polypeptide(L)'
;FISRRQKRGGGRAEVLEIPEELAVHLARVMVVEEDLVSAADVISQKRLSFEIDFENTTIEQRIEGLESEILQELCQQALARRGILDLAGDDVAELMEEAKVSEENFAGWRSDLEEAGIGTIGSVSLQDFGIMVPDPSLVIFQEWIQRRTKSRFSQTESPDKLLEAGVDLFIDLEALALHVEQHPVRLTRSGNFPKRLAEQLRQSMALERLSDYLDGDTVTRVLRVALRLGVIENFAGELRVNEDRLRSWRDLDYDRKVEVLLRKFLDESAGNRWSFHQEALRGILLETLRSYGDQDVISLEVLLDHSVSTYLLELEEREVASLLRQRREEDFSRERLQSPFVRLGTDLAYWIINRLLCLGMCEIGIVDGSLSTFSLTALGRELLGHETEPGECRILVNPDFEIMLITEGVAGMRLELQLARFAERISAERVRRYRATPESMRSGIRSGLNIDEIRKILEDASDHPLPETVAVAIRDWGRDMDWVQVRPSVVFSGLRPDRCKSLCDLLGAEKVKHHELGRGEVLVPGISMEGPDGAEPAFIEKLRSEGWLVRVEKDDALKLRSPGKDSN
;
A
#
# COMPACT_ATOMS: atom_id res chain seq x y z
N PHE A 1 -12.49 3.97 -40.73
CA PHE A 1 -13.51 4.36 -39.75
C PHE A 1 -12.93 5.46 -38.86
N ILE A 2 -12.98 6.71 -39.33
CA ILE A 2 -12.50 7.89 -38.58
C ILE A 2 -13.76 8.61 -38.14
N SER A 3 -13.97 8.75 -36.82
CA SER A 3 -15.09 9.55 -36.29
C SER A 3 -14.69 11.02 -36.14
N ARG A 4 -15.57 11.93 -36.62
CA ARG A 4 -15.36 13.36 -36.45
C ARG A 4 -16.10 13.84 -35.22
N ARG A 5 -15.40 14.36 -34.24
CA ARG A 5 -15.98 15.00 -33.06
C ARG A 5 -15.76 16.52 -33.14
N GLN A 6 -16.85 17.30 -33.20
CA GLN A 6 -16.76 18.76 -33.06
C GLN A 6 -16.59 19.15 -31.59
N LYS A 7 -15.49 19.83 -31.26
CA LYS A 7 -15.34 20.49 -29.95
C LYS A 7 -16.38 21.60 -29.80
N ARG A 8 -17.25 21.52 -28.78
CA ARG A 8 -18.09 22.64 -28.35
C ARG A 8 -17.20 23.75 -27.78
N GLY A 9 -16.96 24.79 -28.55
CA GLY A 9 -16.24 26.00 -28.13
C GLY A 9 -15.40 26.57 -29.27
N GLY A 10 -15.95 27.40 -30.07
CA GLY A 10 -15.43 28.57 -30.80
C GLY A 10 -14.14 28.49 -31.64
N GLY A 11 -13.59 27.34 -31.99
CA GLY A 11 -12.44 27.22 -32.87
C GLY A 11 -12.57 26.01 -33.81
N ARG A 12 -12.35 26.22 -35.10
CA ARG A 12 -12.39 25.20 -36.15
C ARG A 12 -11.18 24.24 -36.09
N ALA A 13 -11.05 23.45 -35.04
CA ALA A 13 -10.13 22.30 -35.03
C ALA A 13 -10.99 21.02 -35.04
N GLU A 14 -11.07 20.37 -36.20
CA GLU A 14 -11.61 19.02 -36.31
C GLU A 14 -10.62 18.07 -35.63
N VAL A 15 -11.03 17.41 -34.57
CA VAL A 15 -10.25 16.34 -33.95
C VAL A 15 -10.70 15.04 -34.61
N LEU A 16 -9.79 14.41 -35.32
CA LEU A 16 -9.99 13.07 -35.89
C LEU A 16 -9.69 12.05 -34.77
N GLU A 17 -10.68 11.32 -34.33
CA GLU A 17 -10.50 10.15 -33.45
C GLU A 17 -10.25 8.91 -34.31
N ILE A 18 -9.09 8.31 -34.13
CA ILE A 18 -8.71 7.05 -34.76
C ILE A 18 -9.01 5.94 -33.74
N PRO A 19 -9.71 4.86 -34.13
CA PRO A 19 -9.89 3.71 -33.24
C PRO A 19 -8.56 3.18 -32.73
N GLU A 20 -8.52 2.76 -31.48
CA GLU A 20 -7.30 2.37 -30.76
C GLU A 20 -6.51 1.28 -31.49
N GLU A 21 -7.21 0.28 -32.05
CA GLU A 21 -6.63 -0.81 -32.86
C GLU A 21 -5.94 -0.30 -34.14
N LEU A 22 -6.55 0.69 -34.80
CA LEU A 22 -5.99 1.29 -36.02
C LEU A 22 -4.85 2.26 -35.66
N ALA A 23 -4.92 2.90 -34.51
CA ALA A 23 -3.89 3.77 -33.99
C ALA A 23 -2.60 2.98 -33.69
N VAL A 24 -2.73 1.81 -33.06
CA VAL A 24 -1.63 0.87 -32.81
C VAL A 24 -0.98 0.44 -34.15
N HIS A 25 -1.78 0.10 -35.13
CA HIS A 25 -1.26 -0.33 -36.45
C HIS A 25 -0.57 0.81 -37.20
N LEU A 26 -1.13 2.01 -37.17
CA LEU A 26 -0.55 3.19 -37.82
C LEU A 26 0.74 3.64 -37.17
N ALA A 27 0.85 3.53 -35.85
CA ALA A 27 2.07 3.89 -35.12
C ALA A 27 3.22 2.93 -35.49
N ARG A 28 2.95 1.64 -35.62
CA ARG A 28 3.92 0.64 -36.15
C ARG A 28 4.46 1.01 -37.54
N VAL A 29 3.65 1.68 -38.35
CA VAL A 29 4.02 2.08 -39.72
C VAL A 29 4.69 3.44 -39.75
N MET A 30 4.40 4.34 -38.81
CA MET A 30 4.85 5.75 -38.85
C MET A 30 6.09 6.05 -37.98
N VAL A 31 6.49 5.14 -37.09
CA VAL A 31 7.61 5.37 -36.16
C VAL A 31 8.95 4.87 -36.72
N VAL A 32 8.95 4.29 -37.91
CA VAL A 32 10.21 3.91 -38.55
C VAL A 32 10.84 5.13 -39.22
N GLU A 33 11.46 6.01 -38.45
CA GLU A 33 12.68 6.67 -38.90
C GLU A 33 13.77 5.59 -38.84
N GLU A 34 14.51 5.41 -39.92
CA GLU A 34 15.37 4.24 -40.17
C GLU A 34 16.42 3.93 -39.09
N ASP A 35 16.63 4.79 -38.10
CA ASP A 35 17.68 4.69 -37.09
C ASP A 35 17.18 4.66 -35.64
N LEU A 36 15.89 4.86 -35.36
CA LEU A 36 15.32 4.87 -34.01
C LEU A 36 14.46 3.63 -33.79
N VAL A 37 15.03 2.61 -33.16
CA VAL A 37 14.27 1.46 -32.67
C VAL A 37 13.77 1.82 -31.28
N SER A 38 12.46 1.98 -31.12
CA SER A 38 11.88 2.15 -29.77
C SER A 38 12.10 0.87 -28.97
N ALA A 39 12.14 0.99 -27.62
CA ALA A 39 12.15 -0.21 -26.80
C ALA A 39 10.94 -1.09 -27.09
N ALA A 40 9.80 -0.48 -27.44
CA ALA A 40 8.62 -1.17 -27.93
C ALA A 40 8.89 -1.91 -29.25
N ASP A 41 9.57 -1.29 -30.22
CA ASP A 41 9.90 -1.96 -31.50
C ASP A 41 10.89 -3.09 -31.32
N VAL A 42 11.85 -2.96 -30.41
CA VAL A 42 12.77 -4.03 -30.05
C VAL A 42 12.05 -5.18 -29.36
N ILE A 43 11.11 -4.86 -28.49
CA ILE A 43 10.29 -5.82 -27.75
C ILE A 43 9.21 -6.43 -28.67
N SER A 44 8.65 -5.65 -29.60
CA SER A 44 7.62 -6.08 -30.55
C SER A 44 8.11 -7.00 -31.65
N GLN A 45 9.40 -7.14 -31.81
CA GLN A 45 9.96 -8.18 -32.66
C GLN A 45 9.80 -9.61 -32.09
N LYS A 46 8.77 -9.84 -31.31
CA LYS A 46 8.12 -11.15 -31.17
C LYS A 46 7.95 -11.88 -32.50
N ARG A 47 8.03 -11.15 -33.64
CA ARG A 47 7.97 -11.73 -34.97
C ARG A 47 9.11 -12.67 -35.28
N LEU A 48 10.25 -12.49 -34.66
CA LEU A 48 11.37 -13.42 -34.80
C LEU A 48 11.24 -14.60 -33.84
N SER A 49 10.44 -14.47 -32.76
CA SER A 49 10.33 -15.50 -31.71
C SER A 49 9.60 -16.77 -32.15
N PHE A 50 8.73 -16.74 -33.19
CA PHE A 50 8.05 -17.94 -33.65
C PHE A 50 8.92 -18.86 -34.54
N GLU A 51 10.06 -18.38 -35.03
CA GLU A 51 11.04 -19.19 -35.73
C GLU A 51 12.13 -19.75 -34.76
N ILE A 52 12.12 -19.32 -33.50
CA ILE A 52 13.12 -19.72 -32.52
C ILE A 52 12.57 -20.89 -31.71
N ASP A 53 13.27 -22.01 -31.75
CA ASP A 53 13.00 -23.15 -30.88
C ASP A 53 13.56 -22.87 -29.47
N PHE A 54 12.76 -22.19 -28.67
CA PHE A 54 13.10 -21.87 -27.29
C PHE A 54 13.15 -23.08 -26.37
N GLU A 55 12.58 -24.22 -26.73
CA GLU A 55 12.58 -25.40 -25.87
C GLU A 55 13.91 -26.15 -25.91
N ASN A 56 14.55 -26.15 -27.08
CA ASN A 56 15.75 -26.93 -27.31
C ASN A 56 17.06 -26.12 -27.38
N THR A 57 16.97 -24.78 -27.23
CA THR A 57 18.15 -23.89 -27.33
C THR A 57 18.17 -22.88 -26.19
N THR A 58 19.36 -22.61 -25.65
CA THR A 58 19.57 -21.52 -24.68
C THR A 58 20.16 -20.29 -25.35
N ILE A 59 20.01 -19.11 -24.72
CA ILE A 59 20.61 -17.88 -25.24
C ILE A 59 22.14 -17.98 -25.25
N GLU A 60 22.73 -18.62 -24.27
CA GLU A 60 24.17 -18.83 -24.15
C GLU A 60 24.70 -19.64 -25.36
N GLN A 61 24.02 -20.72 -25.74
CA GLN A 61 24.39 -21.52 -26.93
C GLN A 61 24.30 -20.73 -28.22
N ARG A 62 23.32 -19.82 -28.34
CA ARG A 62 23.20 -18.96 -29.52
C ARG A 62 24.27 -17.90 -29.58
N ILE A 63 24.64 -17.32 -28.44
CA ILE A 63 25.74 -16.37 -28.35
C ILE A 63 27.07 -17.04 -28.70
N GLU A 64 27.33 -18.24 -28.20
CA GLU A 64 28.51 -19.04 -28.55
C GLU A 64 28.57 -19.37 -30.04
N GLY A 65 27.45 -19.41 -30.73
CA GLY A 65 27.36 -19.64 -32.18
C GLY A 65 27.67 -18.44 -33.06
N LEU A 66 27.84 -17.22 -32.49
CA LEU A 66 28.23 -16.04 -33.25
C LEU A 66 29.68 -16.13 -33.69
N GLU A 67 29.99 -15.66 -34.91
CA GLU A 67 31.37 -15.70 -35.44
C GLU A 67 32.32 -14.69 -34.77
N SER A 68 31.78 -13.57 -34.24
CA SER A 68 32.55 -12.50 -33.62
C SER A 68 32.69 -12.71 -32.11
N GLU A 69 33.90 -12.97 -31.61
CA GLU A 69 34.19 -13.09 -30.17
C GLU A 69 33.84 -11.80 -29.40
N ILE A 70 34.02 -10.62 -30.01
CA ILE A 70 33.67 -9.34 -29.43
C ILE A 70 32.16 -9.22 -29.27
N LEU A 71 31.42 -9.61 -30.28
CA LEU A 71 29.96 -9.58 -30.23
C LEU A 71 29.40 -10.55 -29.17
N GLN A 72 30.07 -11.70 -29.03
CA GLN A 72 29.75 -12.65 -27.93
C GLN A 72 29.94 -12.00 -26.56
N GLU A 73 31.09 -11.32 -26.34
CA GLU A 73 31.39 -10.64 -25.08
C GLU A 73 30.37 -9.52 -24.80
N LEU A 74 30.07 -8.69 -25.81
CA LEU A 74 29.05 -7.65 -25.70
C LEU A 74 27.67 -8.21 -25.35
N CYS A 75 27.29 -9.35 -25.92
CA CYS A 75 26.05 -10.05 -25.58
C CYS A 75 26.05 -10.55 -24.13
N GLN A 76 27.17 -11.07 -23.63
CA GLN A 76 27.29 -11.50 -22.22
C GLN A 76 27.16 -10.31 -21.26
N GLN A 77 27.78 -9.17 -21.61
CA GLN A 77 27.63 -7.94 -20.82
C GLN A 77 26.19 -7.40 -20.87
N ALA A 78 25.53 -7.49 -22.03
CA ALA A 78 24.12 -7.13 -22.15
C ALA A 78 23.23 -8.04 -21.28
N LEU A 79 23.48 -9.35 -21.26
CA LEU A 79 22.76 -10.30 -20.41
C LEU A 79 22.91 -9.97 -18.91
N ALA A 80 24.11 -9.55 -18.49
CA ALA A 80 24.34 -9.10 -17.10
C ALA A 80 23.60 -7.79 -16.76
N ARG A 81 23.20 -7.01 -17.78
CA ARG A 81 22.50 -5.72 -17.65
C ARG A 81 21.05 -5.77 -18.14
N ARG A 82 20.37 -6.87 -17.91
CA ARG A 82 18.95 -7.09 -18.30
C ARG A 82 18.69 -7.01 -19.79
N GLY A 83 19.68 -7.37 -20.59
CA GLY A 83 19.56 -7.46 -22.03
C GLY A 83 19.80 -6.16 -22.79
N ILE A 84 20.25 -5.08 -22.13
CA ILE A 84 20.51 -3.80 -22.80
C ILE A 84 21.90 -3.31 -22.45
N LEU A 85 22.70 -3.01 -23.47
CA LEU A 85 24.05 -2.50 -23.36
C LEU A 85 24.21 -1.26 -24.26
N ASP A 86 24.56 -0.13 -23.66
CA ASP A 86 24.94 1.08 -24.38
C ASP A 86 26.34 0.90 -24.99
N LEU A 87 26.42 0.89 -26.31
CA LEU A 87 27.66 0.67 -27.05
C LEU A 87 28.59 1.90 -27.06
N ALA A 88 28.08 3.09 -26.69
CA ALA A 88 28.87 4.30 -26.51
C ALA A 88 29.24 4.55 -25.04
N GLY A 89 28.87 3.64 -24.13
CA GLY A 89 29.17 3.74 -22.71
C GLY A 89 30.67 3.60 -22.41
N ASP A 90 31.15 4.31 -21.38
CA ASP A 90 32.57 4.27 -20.95
C ASP A 90 33.07 2.84 -20.69
N ASP A 91 32.19 1.96 -20.18
CA ASP A 91 32.49 0.55 -19.86
C ASP A 91 32.75 -0.32 -21.09
N VAL A 92 32.28 0.11 -22.25
CA VAL A 92 32.39 -0.64 -23.52
C VAL A 92 33.43 -0.01 -24.44
N ALA A 93 33.72 1.29 -24.20
CA ALA A 93 34.62 2.08 -25.07
C ALA A 93 36.01 1.45 -25.15
N GLU A 94 36.58 0.98 -24.04
CA GLU A 94 37.90 0.32 -24.03
C GLU A 94 37.90 -0.95 -24.89
N LEU A 95 36.88 -1.79 -24.76
CA LEU A 95 36.74 -3.02 -25.52
C LEU A 95 36.62 -2.74 -27.02
N MET A 96 35.84 -1.70 -27.37
CA MET A 96 35.61 -1.30 -28.75
C MET A 96 36.88 -0.72 -29.38
N GLU A 97 37.66 0.07 -28.62
CA GLU A 97 38.91 0.67 -29.08
C GLU A 97 40.01 -0.38 -29.26
N GLU A 98 40.16 -1.32 -28.29
CA GLU A 98 41.13 -2.44 -28.39
C GLU A 98 40.84 -3.30 -29.62
N ALA A 99 39.55 -3.54 -29.88
CA ALA A 99 39.11 -4.35 -31.01
C ALA A 99 39.04 -3.61 -32.35
N LYS A 100 39.35 -2.29 -32.38
CA LYS A 100 39.27 -1.42 -33.54
C LYS A 100 37.91 -1.46 -34.24
N VAL A 101 36.86 -1.56 -33.49
CA VAL A 101 35.50 -1.60 -33.97
C VAL A 101 35.03 -0.18 -34.27
N SER A 102 34.39 0.02 -35.43
CA SER A 102 33.78 1.28 -35.82
C SER A 102 32.27 1.12 -35.93
N GLU A 103 31.54 2.23 -35.97
CA GLU A 103 30.07 2.20 -36.18
C GLU A 103 29.66 1.49 -37.47
N GLU A 104 30.56 1.41 -38.47
CA GLU A 104 30.31 0.64 -39.71
C GLU A 104 30.09 -0.86 -39.45
N ASN A 105 30.62 -1.38 -38.35
CA ASN A 105 30.44 -2.78 -37.99
C ASN A 105 29.04 -3.07 -37.40
N PHE A 106 28.34 -2.05 -36.90
CA PHE A 106 27.06 -2.24 -36.23
C PHE A 106 25.97 -2.77 -37.15
N ALA A 107 25.97 -2.40 -38.41
CA ALA A 107 25.00 -2.92 -39.40
C ALA A 107 25.19 -4.42 -39.63
N GLY A 108 26.43 -4.91 -39.70
CA GLY A 108 26.75 -6.34 -39.82
C GLY A 108 26.35 -7.08 -38.55
N TRP A 109 26.75 -6.59 -37.39
CA TRP A 109 26.40 -7.17 -36.09
C TRP A 109 24.89 -7.20 -35.83
N ARG A 110 24.16 -6.17 -36.25
CA ARG A 110 22.71 -6.17 -36.23
C ARG A 110 22.13 -7.34 -37.00
N SER A 111 22.61 -7.54 -38.25
CA SER A 111 22.16 -8.66 -39.08
C SER A 111 22.48 -10.00 -38.41
N ASP A 112 23.69 -10.17 -37.91
CA ASP A 112 24.11 -11.40 -37.23
C ASP A 112 23.24 -11.73 -36.00
N LEU A 113 22.94 -10.72 -35.17
CA LEU A 113 22.08 -10.86 -33.99
C LEU A 113 20.63 -11.20 -34.34
N GLU A 114 20.08 -10.53 -35.38
CA GLU A 114 18.71 -10.73 -35.83
C GLU A 114 18.56 -12.12 -36.51
N GLU A 115 19.52 -12.54 -37.34
CA GLU A 115 19.54 -13.87 -37.95
C GLU A 115 19.72 -14.98 -36.92
N ALA A 116 20.55 -14.77 -35.92
CA ALA A 116 20.71 -15.70 -34.80
C ALA A 116 19.52 -15.70 -33.84
N GLY A 117 18.59 -14.76 -33.98
CA GLY A 117 17.44 -14.61 -33.09
C GLY A 117 17.82 -14.26 -31.66
N ILE A 118 18.94 -13.54 -31.46
CA ILE A 118 19.47 -13.14 -30.14
C ILE A 118 18.93 -11.78 -29.75
N GLY A 119 19.00 -10.80 -30.65
CA GLY A 119 18.70 -9.41 -30.35
C GLY A 119 18.88 -8.51 -31.55
N THR A 120 19.10 -7.22 -31.34
CA THR A 120 19.35 -6.22 -32.37
C THR A 120 20.26 -5.11 -31.87
N ILE A 121 20.73 -4.24 -32.78
CA ILE A 121 21.44 -3.01 -32.45
C ILE A 121 20.65 -1.83 -33.02
N GLY A 122 20.42 -0.81 -32.19
CA GLY A 122 19.69 0.38 -32.58
C GLY A 122 19.68 1.42 -31.46
N SER A 123 19.14 2.61 -31.75
CA SER A 123 18.92 3.63 -30.74
C SER A 123 17.67 3.29 -29.92
N VAL A 124 17.77 3.36 -28.60
CA VAL A 124 16.66 3.05 -27.71
C VAL A 124 15.99 4.34 -27.26
N SER A 125 14.71 4.51 -27.60
CA SER A 125 13.90 5.61 -27.13
C SER A 125 12.85 5.11 -26.13
N LEU A 126 12.92 5.59 -24.90
CA LEU A 126 11.95 5.39 -23.85
C LEU A 126 11.33 6.74 -23.49
N GLN A 127 10.62 7.33 -24.46
CA GLN A 127 10.06 8.68 -24.32
C GLN A 127 9.12 8.82 -23.14
N ASP A 128 8.33 7.79 -22.85
CA ASP A 128 7.44 7.79 -21.69
C ASP A 128 8.20 7.76 -20.36
N PHE A 129 9.43 7.28 -20.37
CA PHE A 129 10.36 7.37 -19.23
C PHE A 129 11.23 8.63 -19.26
N GLY A 130 11.00 9.52 -20.22
CA GLY A 130 11.80 10.73 -20.39
C GLY A 130 13.25 10.44 -20.79
N ILE A 131 13.50 9.29 -21.42
CA ILE A 131 14.83 8.80 -21.77
C ILE A 131 14.91 8.59 -23.26
N MET A 132 15.91 9.24 -23.84
CA MET A 132 16.33 8.96 -25.21
C MET A 132 17.83 8.64 -25.15
N VAL A 133 18.21 7.44 -25.54
CA VAL A 133 19.61 7.08 -25.77
C VAL A 133 19.80 7.15 -27.28
N PRO A 134 20.38 8.26 -27.80
CA PRO A 134 20.58 8.45 -29.23
C PRO A 134 21.69 7.55 -29.78
N ASP A 135 22.54 7.06 -28.88
CA ASP A 135 23.69 6.25 -29.23
C ASP A 135 23.27 4.77 -29.44
N PRO A 136 23.96 4.04 -30.31
CA PRO A 136 23.61 2.67 -30.60
C PRO A 136 23.72 1.78 -29.36
N SER A 137 22.68 1.03 -29.10
CA SER A 137 22.60 0.08 -27.99
C SER A 137 22.38 -1.34 -28.54
N LEU A 138 23.05 -2.32 -27.93
CA LEU A 138 22.77 -3.73 -28.17
C LEU A 138 21.64 -4.15 -27.26
N VAL A 139 20.59 -4.74 -27.82
CA VAL A 139 19.41 -5.18 -27.10
C VAL A 139 19.15 -6.64 -27.38
N ILE A 140 19.12 -7.45 -26.33
CA ILE A 140 18.74 -8.86 -26.39
C ILE A 140 17.22 -8.94 -26.27
N PHE A 141 16.58 -9.81 -27.05
CA PHE A 141 15.15 -10.00 -27.02
C PHE A 141 14.68 -10.39 -25.62
N GLN A 142 13.63 -9.72 -25.13
CA GLN A 142 13.18 -9.87 -23.74
C GLN A 142 12.64 -11.27 -23.44
N GLU A 143 12.19 -12.01 -24.43
CA GLU A 143 11.82 -13.41 -24.26
C GLU A 143 12.97 -14.28 -23.73
N TRP A 144 14.20 -13.99 -24.15
CA TRP A 144 15.39 -14.66 -23.60
C TRP A 144 15.65 -14.27 -22.16
N ILE A 145 15.54 -12.98 -21.86
CA ILE A 145 15.73 -12.45 -20.50
C ILE A 145 14.68 -13.05 -19.56
N GLN A 146 13.41 -13.05 -19.97
CA GLN A 146 12.32 -13.62 -19.19
C GLN A 146 12.54 -15.13 -18.92
N ARG A 147 12.94 -15.91 -19.92
CA ARG A 147 13.23 -17.34 -19.75
C ARG A 147 14.40 -17.58 -18.82
N ARG A 148 15.48 -16.83 -18.99
CA ARG A 148 16.65 -16.91 -18.15
C ARG A 148 16.35 -16.58 -16.68
N THR A 149 15.57 -15.52 -16.46
CA THR A 149 15.15 -15.18 -15.10
C THR A 149 14.24 -16.26 -14.51
N LYS A 150 13.29 -16.78 -15.31
CA LYS A 150 12.39 -17.85 -14.87
C LYS A 150 13.12 -19.09 -14.35
N SER A 151 14.17 -19.52 -15.05
CA SER A 151 14.97 -20.69 -14.64
C SER A 151 15.78 -20.47 -13.34
N ARG A 152 15.97 -19.22 -12.92
CA ARG A 152 16.73 -18.84 -11.72
C ARG A 152 15.88 -18.68 -10.46
N PHE A 153 14.55 -18.75 -10.56
CA PHE A 153 13.68 -18.59 -9.39
C PHE A 153 13.96 -19.58 -8.26
N SER A 154 14.33 -20.80 -8.58
CA SER A 154 14.64 -21.85 -7.60
C SER A 154 16.09 -21.84 -7.08
N GLN A 155 16.93 -20.94 -7.56
CA GLN A 155 18.36 -20.85 -7.17
C GLN A 155 18.51 -19.73 -6.15
N THR A 156 18.33 -20.05 -4.87
CA THR A 156 18.46 -19.06 -3.80
C THR A 156 19.34 -19.55 -2.67
N GLU A 157 20.09 -18.65 -2.07
CA GLU A 157 20.85 -18.87 -0.85
C GLU A 157 19.94 -18.75 0.37
N SER A 158 20.26 -19.50 1.42
CA SER A 158 19.54 -19.36 2.68
C SER A 158 19.90 -18.02 3.34
N PRO A 159 18.92 -17.22 3.77
CA PRO A 159 19.20 -15.93 4.38
C PRO A 159 19.80 -16.07 5.80
N ASP A 160 20.74 -15.18 6.14
CA ASP A 160 21.30 -15.06 7.48
C ASP A 160 20.27 -14.51 8.49
N LYS A 161 19.40 -13.62 8.00
CA LYS A 161 18.37 -12.93 8.78
C LYS A 161 17.14 -12.71 7.93
N LEU A 162 15.97 -12.88 8.53
CA LEU A 162 14.68 -12.53 7.93
C LEU A 162 14.15 -11.22 8.50
N LEU A 163 13.65 -10.35 7.62
CA LEU A 163 12.86 -9.17 7.95
C LEU A 163 11.39 -9.51 7.79
N GLU A 164 10.65 -9.35 8.84
CA GLU A 164 9.23 -9.64 8.92
C GLU A 164 8.55 -8.47 9.63
N ALA A 165 7.48 -7.90 9.10
CA ALA A 165 6.69 -6.87 9.77
C ALA A 165 5.46 -7.45 10.49
N GLY A 166 4.94 -8.60 10.03
CA GLY A 166 3.76 -9.19 10.63
C GLY A 166 2.60 -8.19 10.68
N VAL A 167 2.09 -7.95 11.87
CA VAL A 167 0.95 -7.03 12.13
C VAL A 167 1.38 -5.63 12.61
N ASP A 168 2.65 -5.30 12.59
CA ASP A 168 3.23 -4.08 13.18
C ASP A 168 2.55 -2.80 12.68
N LEU A 169 2.32 -2.68 11.36
CA LEU A 169 1.65 -1.51 10.79
C LEU A 169 0.24 -1.29 11.39
N PHE A 170 -0.48 -2.37 11.65
CA PHE A 170 -1.84 -2.31 12.16
C PHE A 170 -1.87 -1.95 13.65
N ILE A 171 -0.89 -2.44 14.42
CA ILE A 171 -0.66 -2.05 15.82
C ILE A 171 -0.36 -0.55 15.89
N ASP A 172 0.55 -0.07 15.05
CA ASP A 172 0.95 1.33 15.03
C ASP A 172 -0.18 2.27 14.57
N LEU A 173 -1.00 1.83 13.62
CA LEU A 173 -2.20 2.56 13.20
C LEU A 173 -3.19 2.75 14.35
N GLU A 174 -3.45 1.69 15.12
CA GLU A 174 -4.34 1.73 16.27
C GLU A 174 -3.76 2.61 17.39
N ALA A 175 -2.46 2.45 17.69
CA ALA A 175 -1.76 3.27 18.68
C ALA A 175 -1.78 4.76 18.33
N LEU A 176 -1.55 5.11 17.06
CA LEU A 176 -1.63 6.49 16.59
C LEU A 176 -3.06 7.05 16.68
N ALA A 177 -4.06 6.26 16.27
CA ALA A 177 -5.47 6.67 16.34
C ALA A 177 -5.88 6.95 17.81
N LEU A 178 -5.55 6.05 18.73
CA LEU A 178 -5.81 6.23 20.17
C LEU A 178 -5.09 7.45 20.74
N HIS A 179 -3.86 7.69 20.32
CA HIS A 179 -3.11 8.88 20.76
C HIS A 179 -3.79 10.17 20.30
N VAL A 180 -4.19 10.26 19.03
CA VAL A 180 -4.87 11.44 18.46
C VAL A 180 -6.26 11.64 19.08
N GLU A 181 -6.97 10.54 19.43
CA GLU A 181 -8.25 10.59 20.11
C GLU A 181 -8.13 11.20 21.52
N GLN A 182 -7.06 10.87 22.25
CA GLN A 182 -6.84 11.29 23.64
C GLN A 182 -6.17 12.66 23.77
N HIS A 183 -5.38 13.05 22.79
CA HIS A 183 -4.53 14.24 22.85
C HIS A 183 -4.68 15.08 21.57
N PRO A 184 -4.97 16.37 21.67
CA PRO A 184 -4.96 17.27 20.53
C PRO A 184 -3.57 17.32 19.89
N VAL A 185 -3.45 16.87 18.65
CA VAL A 185 -2.18 16.87 17.93
C VAL A 185 -2.19 17.94 16.86
N ARG A 186 -1.27 18.90 16.95
CA ARG A 186 -1.03 19.90 15.92
C ARG A 186 0.27 19.62 15.17
N LEU A 187 0.14 19.53 13.85
CA LEU A 187 1.30 19.44 12.97
C LEU A 187 2.02 20.79 12.84
N THR A 188 3.29 20.73 12.55
CA THR A 188 4.09 21.92 12.23
C THR A 188 3.62 22.53 10.88
N ARG A 189 4.12 23.74 10.54
CA ARG A 189 3.80 24.38 9.25
C ARG A 189 4.22 23.53 8.04
N SER A 190 5.23 22.67 8.21
CA SER A 190 5.67 21.70 7.18
C SER A 190 4.86 20.41 7.13
N GLY A 191 3.77 20.29 7.93
CA GLY A 191 2.92 19.10 7.96
C GLY A 191 3.48 17.91 8.75
N ASN A 192 4.55 18.11 9.52
CA ASN A 192 5.19 17.06 10.32
C ASN A 192 4.79 17.17 11.80
N PHE A 193 4.96 16.09 12.55
CA PHE A 193 4.85 16.13 14.01
C PHE A 193 5.90 17.05 14.62
N PRO A 194 5.60 17.71 15.76
CA PRO A 194 6.63 18.36 16.59
C PRO A 194 7.70 17.34 17.00
N LYS A 195 8.97 17.70 16.89
CA LYS A 195 10.11 16.77 17.09
C LYS A 195 10.02 15.92 18.37
N ARG A 196 9.65 16.54 19.51
CA ARG A 196 9.53 15.82 20.78
C ARG A 196 8.41 14.76 20.75
N LEU A 197 7.28 15.09 20.14
CA LEU A 197 6.16 14.16 20.00
C LEU A 197 6.48 13.04 19.02
N ALA A 198 7.11 13.36 17.88
CA ALA A 198 7.58 12.37 16.92
C ALA A 198 8.51 11.35 17.57
N GLU A 199 9.46 11.82 18.40
CA GLU A 199 10.39 10.94 19.11
C GLU A 199 9.67 10.03 20.12
N GLN A 200 8.73 10.60 20.88
CA GLN A 200 7.93 9.82 21.84
C GLN A 200 7.08 8.75 21.13
N LEU A 201 6.40 9.10 20.05
CA LEU A 201 5.60 8.16 19.27
C LEU A 201 6.46 7.07 18.63
N ARG A 202 7.63 7.45 18.06
CA ARG A 202 8.57 6.51 17.45
C ARG A 202 8.99 5.42 18.39
N GLN A 203 9.35 5.77 19.64
CA GLN A 203 9.78 4.80 20.65
C GLN A 203 8.70 3.76 21.03
N SER A 204 7.43 4.08 20.79
CA SER A 204 6.32 3.16 21.04
C SER A 204 5.86 2.39 19.79
N MET A 205 6.39 2.71 18.61
CA MET A 205 5.97 2.08 17.38
C MET A 205 6.66 0.74 17.13
N ALA A 206 5.86 -0.23 16.71
CA ALA A 206 6.29 -1.59 16.44
C ALA A 206 7.17 -1.68 15.17
N LEU A 207 6.82 -0.93 14.12
CA LEU A 207 7.57 -0.85 12.87
C LEU A 207 8.95 -0.21 13.03
N GLU A 208 9.23 0.48 14.12
CA GLU A 208 10.53 1.14 14.34
C GLU A 208 11.70 0.15 14.32
N ARG A 209 11.46 -1.11 14.69
CA ARG A 209 12.48 -2.19 14.58
C ARG A 209 12.98 -2.46 13.16
N LEU A 210 12.24 -2.00 12.16
CA LEU A 210 12.58 -2.11 10.73
C LEU A 210 13.05 -0.78 10.13
N SER A 211 13.23 0.27 10.93
CA SER A 211 13.57 1.63 10.47
C SER A 211 14.84 1.70 9.61
N ASP A 212 15.82 0.83 9.86
CA ASP A 212 17.06 0.77 9.08
C ASP A 212 16.84 0.33 7.61
N TYR A 213 15.71 -0.33 7.33
CA TYR A 213 15.38 -0.88 6.02
C TYR A 213 14.22 -0.16 5.35
N LEU A 214 13.43 0.58 6.11
CA LEU A 214 12.28 1.32 5.61
C LEU A 214 12.65 2.77 5.32
N ASP A 215 12.16 3.30 4.19
CA ASP A 215 12.43 4.70 3.83
C ASP A 215 11.60 5.67 4.68
N GLY A 216 12.27 6.70 5.17
CA GLY A 216 11.66 7.80 5.91
C GLY A 216 11.28 7.45 7.36
N ASP A 217 10.63 8.40 8.03
CA ASP A 217 10.26 8.31 9.43
C ASP A 217 9.02 7.43 9.64
N THR A 218 9.08 6.50 10.59
CA THR A 218 8.02 5.55 10.91
C THR A 218 6.70 6.24 11.29
N VAL A 219 6.75 7.27 12.13
CA VAL A 219 5.55 8.00 12.57
C VAL A 219 4.85 8.68 11.38
N THR A 220 5.63 9.28 10.50
CA THR A 220 5.11 9.92 9.27
C THR A 220 4.51 8.89 8.32
N ARG A 221 5.10 7.71 8.21
CA ARG A 221 4.58 6.58 7.42
C ARG A 221 3.21 6.16 7.92
N VAL A 222 3.08 5.88 9.20
CA VAL A 222 1.81 5.47 9.83
C VAL A 222 0.74 6.55 9.68
N LEU A 223 1.11 7.83 9.88
CA LEU A 223 0.18 8.95 9.65
C LEU A 223 -0.32 9.01 8.22
N ARG A 224 0.56 8.85 7.22
CA ARG A 224 0.14 8.83 5.80
C ARG A 224 -0.87 7.72 5.51
N VAL A 225 -0.67 6.54 6.10
CA VAL A 225 -1.62 5.43 5.96
C VAL A 225 -2.95 5.77 6.65
N ALA A 226 -2.92 6.31 7.87
CA ALA A 226 -4.11 6.72 8.62
C ALA A 226 -4.93 7.80 7.88
N LEU A 227 -4.25 8.81 7.32
CA LEU A 227 -4.88 9.86 6.48
C LEU A 227 -5.50 9.27 5.21
N ARG A 228 -4.80 8.33 4.55
CA ARG A 228 -5.29 7.68 3.33
C ARG A 228 -6.49 6.77 3.59
N LEU A 229 -6.56 6.13 4.75
CA LEU A 229 -7.74 5.40 5.20
C LEU A 229 -8.88 6.35 5.60
N GLY A 230 -8.55 7.60 5.94
CA GLY A 230 -9.47 8.60 6.47
C GLY A 230 -9.89 8.31 7.91
N VAL A 231 -9.18 7.44 8.64
CA VAL A 231 -9.38 7.21 10.08
C VAL A 231 -8.86 8.38 10.91
N ILE A 232 -7.87 9.09 10.39
CA ILE A 232 -7.42 10.39 10.89
C ILE A 232 -7.59 11.42 9.78
N GLU A 233 -8.04 12.60 10.14
CA GLU A 233 -8.23 13.74 9.25
C GLU A 233 -7.35 14.91 9.70
N ASN A 234 -6.87 15.71 8.73
CA ASN A 234 -6.10 16.91 9.02
C ASN A 234 -6.96 18.15 8.78
N PHE A 235 -7.36 18.80 9.85
CA PHE A 235 -8.15 20.03 9.81
C PHE A 235 -7.26 21.23 10.14
N ALA A 236 -6.81 21.95 9.12
CA ALA A 236 -5.96 23.14 9.28
C ALA A 236 -4.70 22.92 10.15
N GLY A 237 -4.07 21.74 10.02
CA GLY A 237 -2.90 21.36 10.79
C GLY A 237 -3.20 20.67 12.13
N GLU A 238 -4.45 20.51 12.51
CA GLU A 238 -4.89 19.74 13.66
C GLU A 238 -5.38 18.37 13.21
N LEU A 239 -4.83 17.31 13.79
CA LEU A 239 -5.25 15.94 13.54
C LEU A 239 -6.48 15.61 14.38
N ARG A 240 -7.45 14.96 13.76
CA ARG A 240 -8.68 14.50 14.41
C ARG A 240 -9.00 13.09 13.95
N VAL A 241 -9.53 12.29 14.84
CA VAL A 241 -10.04 10.95 14.51
C VAL A 241 -11.43 11.09 13.90
N ASN A 242 -11.65 10.37 12.79
CA ASN A 242 -12.99 10.16 12.25
C ASN A 242 -13.55 8.89 12.89
N GLU A 243 -14.42 9.05 13.89
CA GLU A 243 -14.92 7.95 14.73
C GLU A 243 -15.67 6.88 13.91
N ASP A 244 -16.47 7.28 12.92
CA ASP A 244 -17.26 6.33 12.11
C ASP A 244 -16.34 5.48 11.23
N ARG A 245 -15.34 6.11 10.61
CA ARG A 245 -14.35 5.39 9.80
C ARG A 245 -13.44 4.51 10.63
N LEU A 246 -13.02 4.99 11.81
CA LEU A 246 -12.21 4.19 12.72
C LEU A 246 -12.97 2.98 13.23
N ARG A 247 -14.25 3.13 13.59
CA ARG A 247 -15.12 2.02 13.97
C ARG A 247 -15.26 1.01 12.84
N SER A 248 -15.61 1.47 11.65
CA SER A 248 -15.72 0.61 10.46
C SER A 248 -14.41 -0.12 10.14
N TRP A 249 -13.26 0.53 10.36
CA TRP A 249 -11.95 -0.08 10.22
C TRP A 249 -11.67 -1.16 11.28
N ARG A 250 -12.03 -0.90 12.54
CA ARG A 250 -11.87 -1.86 13.64
C ARG A 250 -12.72 -3.11 13.45
N ASP A 251 -13.91 -2.96 12.85
CA ASP A 251 -14.84 -4.05 12.58
C ASP A 251 -14.38 -4.97 11.43
N LEU A 252 -13.40 -4.56 10.62
CA LEU A 252 -12.85 -5.41 9.57
C LEU A 252 -11.95 -6.49 10.16
N ASP A 253 -12.06 -7.71 9.61
CA ASP A 253 -11.08 -8.78 9.83
C ASP A 253 -9.70 -8.39 9.29
N TYR A 254 -8.66 -9.05 9.80
CA TYR A 254 -7.27 -8.76 9.44
C TYR A 254 -7.04 -8.80 7.92
N ASP A 255 -7.49 -9.85 7.26
CA ASP A 255 -7.31 -10.05 5.83
C ASP A 255 -7.95 -8.93 5.02
N ARG A 256 -9.17 -8.52 5.43
CA ARG A 256 -9.86 -7.38 4.80
C ARG A 256 -9.14 -6.06 5.01
N LYS A 257 -8.52 -5.86 6.17
CA LYS A 257 -7.65 -4.69 6.42
C LYS A 257 -6.48 -4.66 5.44
N VAL A 258 -5.82 -5.82 5.26
CA VAL A 258 -4.70 -5.94 4.32
C VAL A 258 -5.16 -5.71 2.88
N GLU A 259 -6.26 -6.33 2.43
CA GLU A 259 -6.82 -6.11 1.09
C GLU A 259 -7.13 -4.63 0.81
N VAL A 260 -7.76 -3.94 1.77
CA VAL A 260 -8.10 -2.52 1.62
C VAL A 260 -6.83 -1.67 1.45
N LEU A 261 -5.79 -1.95 2.25
CA LEU A 261 -4.52 -1.21 2.14
C LEU A 261 -3.77 -1.59 0.87
N LEU A 262 -3.73 -2.87 0.49
CA LEU A 262 -3.07 -3.32 -0.75
C LEU A 262 -3.65 -2.61 -1.97
N ARG A 263 -4.98 -2.53 -2.10
CA ARG A 263 -5.64 -1.79 -3.18
C ARG A 263 -5.21 -0.32 -3.20
N LYS A 264 -5.21 0.34 -2.02
CA LYS A 264 -4.77 1.73 -1.91
C LYS A 264 -3.29 1.93 -2.26
N PHE A 265 -2.45 0.94 -2.02
CA PHE A 265 -1.02 0.98 -2.36
C PHE A 265 -0.77 0.67 -3.84
N LEU A 266 -1.62 -0.13 -4.48
CA LEU A 266 -1.58 -0.33 -5.94
C LEU A 266 -1.87 0.98 -6.68
N ASP A 267 -2.92 1.69 -6.26
CA ASP A 267 -3.34 2.97 -6.86
C ASP A 267 -2.46 4.15 -6.41
N GLU A 268 -1.40 3.91 -5.63
CA GLU A 268 -0.54 4.97 -5.12
C GLU A 268 0.24 5.63 -6.25
N SER A 269 -0.25 6.80 -6.71
CA SER A 269 0.51 7.61 -7.65
C SER A 269 1.63 8.33 -6.90
N ALA A 270 2.84 8.28 -7.45
CA ALA A 270 3.97 9.04 -6.93
C ALA A 270 3.83 10.56 -7.20
N GLY A 271 2.70 11.01 -7.72
CA GLY A 271 2.45 12.41 -8.06
C GLY A 271 3.25 12.92 -9.25
N ASN A 272 3.92 12.04 -9.98
CA ASN A 272 4.72 12.35 -11.15
C ASN A 272 4.27 11.53 -12.39
N ARG A 273 4.89 11.78 -13.53
CA ARG A 273 4.64 11.10 -14.82
C ARG A 273 4.78 9.55 -14.77
N TRP A 274 5.45 9.03 -13.76
CA TRP A 274 5.81 7.62 -13.59
C TRP A 274 4.71 6.78 -12.95
N SER A 275 3.62 7.38 -12.47
CA SER A 275 2.59 6.65 -11.71
C SER A 275 1.94 5.52 -12.51
N PHE A 276 1.75 5.73 -13.81
CA PHE A 276 1.16 4.74 -14.71
C PHE A 276 2.01 3.46 -14.82
N HIS A 277 3.32 3.62 -15.02
CA HIS A 277 4.24 2.49 -15.12
C HIS A 277 4.31 1.70 -13.81
N GLN A 278 4.29 2.41 -12.69
CA GLN A 278 4.34 1.78 -11.37
C GLN A 278 3.10 0.95 -11.07
N GLU A 279 1.91 1.41 -11.42
CA GLU A 279 0.67 0.64 -11.26
C GLU A 279 0.70 -0.66 -12.07
N ALA A 280 1.05 -0.58 -13.35
CA ALA A 280 1.17 -1.74 -14.22
C ALA A 280 2.25 -2.72 -13.73
N LEU A 281 3.42 -2.20 -13.35
CA LEU A 281 4.54 -3.01 -12.87
C LEU A 281 4.21 -3.74 -11.55
N ARG A 282 3.49 -3.07 -10.62
CA ARG A 282 2.99 -3.69 -9.38
C ARG A 282 1.96 -4.79 -9.67
N GLY A 283 1.09 -4.56 -10.66
CA GLY A 283 0.14 -5.57 -11.14
C GLY A 283 0.84 -6.82 -11.65
N ILE A 284 1.87 -6.65 -12.49
CA ILE A 284 2.69 -7.74 -13.03
C ILE A 284 3.43 -8.47 -11.90
N LEU A 285 3.99 -7.74 -10.93
CA LEU A 285 4.61 -8.38 -9.76
C LEU A 285 3.64 -9.29 -9.03
N LEU A 286 2.42 -8.82 -8.73
CA LEU A 286 1.42 -9.64 -8.04
C LEU A 286 1.00 -10.86 -8.88
N GLU A 287 0.91 -10.72 -10.20
CA GLU A 287 0.63 -11.84 -11.09
C GLU A 287 1.79 -12.85 -11.12
N THR A 288 3.03 -12.36 -11.14
CA THR A 288 4.23 -13.18 -11.01
C THR A 288 4.20 -13.96 -9.69
N LEU A 289 3.88 -13.29 -8.58
CA LEU A 289 3.77 -13.94 -7.28
C LEU A 289 2.63 -14.96 -7.19
N ARG A 290 1.52 -14.75 -7.91
CA ARG A 290 0.47 -15.77 -8.05
C ARG A 290 0.97 -17.01 -8.79
N SER A 291 1.86 -16.84 -9.76
CA SER A 291 2.36 -17.95 -10.57
C SER A 291 3.50 -18.72 -9.92
N TYR A 292 4.29 -18.08 -9.06
CA TYR A 292 5.53 -18.64 -8.47
C TYR A 292 5.57 -18.60 -6.95
N GLY A 293 4.53 -18.15 -6.28
CA GLY A 293 4.51 -17.98 -4.83
C GLY A 293 4.35 -19.28 -4.03
N ASP A 294 4.27 -20.43 -4.71
CA ASP A 294 4.38 -21.76 -4.11
C ASP A 294 5.83 -22.09 -3.71
N GLN A 295 6.81 -21.36 -4.26
CA GLN A 295 8.21 -21.50 -3.87
C GLN A 295 8.45 -20.86 -2.50
N ASP A 296 9.17 -21.56 -1.64
CA ASP A 296 9.43 -21.10 -0.27
C ASP A 296 10.27 -19.82 -0.23
N VAL A 297 11.29 -19.75 -1.06
CA VAL A 297 12.21 -18.60 -1.13
C VAL A 297 12.57 -18.30 -2.58
N ILE A 298 12.50 -17.04 -2.96
CA ILE A 298 12.80 -16.53 -4.31
C ILE A 298 13.93 -15.50 -4.19
N SER A 299 14.86 -15.46 -5.16
CA SER A 299 15.81 -14.35 -5.25
C SER A 299 15.07 -13.05 -5.52
N LEU A 300 15.27 -12.03 -4.68
CA LEU A 300 14.65 -10.72 -4.84
C LEU A 300 15.08 -10.08 -6.18
N GLU A 301 16.34 -10.18 -6.55
CA GLU A 301 16.86 -9.69 -7.83
C GLU A 301 16.16 -10.37 -9.01
N VAL A 302 16.05 -11.69 -8.98
CA VAL A 302 15.37 -12.45 -10.05
C VAL A 302 13.89 -12.07 -10.16
N LEU A 303 13.21 -11.89 -9.03
CA LEU A 303 11.82 -11.44 -9.00
C LEU A 303 11.64 -10.06 -9.64
N LEU A 304 12.53 -9.13 -9.32
CA LEU A 304 12.52 -7.78 -9.90
C LEU A 304 12.80 -7.82 -11.40
N ASP A 305 13.83 -8.57 -11.82
CA ASP A 305 14.21 -8.69 -13.22
C ASP A 305 13.12 -9.34 -14.07
N HIS A 306 12.49 -10.38 -13.55
CA HIS A 306 11.36 -11.03 -14.23
C HIS A 306 10.18 -10.09 -14.38
N SER A 307 9.80 -9.38 -13.30
CA SER A 307 8.68 -8.43 -13.33
C SER A 307 8.93 -7.29 -14.31
N VAL A 308 10.14 -6.72 -14.32
CA VAL A 308 10.52 -5.66 -15.26
C VAL A 308 10.54 -6.17 -16.70
N SER A 309 11.11 -7.35 -16.95
CA SER A 309 11.13 -7.94 -18.29
C SER A 309 9.72 -8.24 -18.82
N THR A 310 8.85 -8.77 -17.96
CA THR A 310 7.45 -9.02 -18.32
C THR A 310 6.73 -7.70 -18.64
N TYR A 311 6.94 -6.66 -17.81
CA TYR A 311 6.39 -5.36 -18.06
C TYR A 311 6.82 -4.78 -19.41
N LEU A 312 8.10 -4.91 -19.76
CA LEU A 312 8.63 -4.42 -21.03
C LEU A 312 8.02 -5.16 -22.23
N LEU A 313 7.73 -6.45 -22.08
CA LEU A 313 7.03 -7.23 -23.13
C LEU A 313 5.57 -6.77 -23.34
N GLU A 314 4.91 -6.32 -22.27
CA GLU A 314 3.53 -5.83 -22.33
C GLU A 314 3.42 -4.35 -22.71
N LEU A 315 4.53 -3.61 -22.63
CA LEU A 315 4.55 -2.17 -22.85
C LEU A 315 4.16 -1.80 -24.29
N GLU A 316 4.50 -2.65 -25.24
CA GLU A 316 4.29 -2.46 -26.67
C GLU A 316 2.86 -2.02 -27.04
N GLU A 317 1.85 -2.71 -26.50
CA GLU A 317 0.46 -2.40 -26.83
C GLU A 317 -0.02 -1.07 -26.26
N ARG A 318 0.52 -0.69 -25.09
CA ARG A 318 0.10 0.51 -24.36
C ARG A 318 0.84 1.77 -24.81
N GLU A 319 2.13 1.64 -25.12
CA GLU A 319 2.97 2.78 -25.54
C GLU A 319 2.57 3.33 -26.91
N VAL A 320 2.29 2.46 -27.86
CA VAL A 320 1.87 2.89 -29.18
C VAL A 320 0.59 3.73 -29.11
N ALA A 321 -0.34 3.37 -28.23
CA ALA A 321 -1.55 4.17 -27.99
C ALA A 321 -1.24 5.49 -27.26
N SER A 322 -0.22 5.52 -26.39
CA SER A 322 0.20 6.69 -25.63
C SER A 322 0.98 7.70 -26.47
N LEU A 323 1.94 7.25 -27.26
CA LEU A 323 2.74 8.08 -28.18
C LEU A 323 1.87 8.85 -29.17
N LEU A 324 0.78 8.26 -29.63
CA LEU A 324 -0.18 8.93 -30.50
C LEU A 324 -0.99 10.02 -29.79
N ARG A 325 -1.14 9.93 -28.47
CA ARG A 325 -1.85 10.94 -27.66
C ARG A 325 -0.98 12.11 -27.23
N GLN A 326 0.35 11.94 -27.12
CA GLN A 326 1.25 12.89 -26.43
C GLN A 326 2.20 13.68 -27.35
N ARG A 327 2.08 13.70 -28.67
CA ARG A 327 2.95 14.54 -29.50
C ARG A 327 2.95 16.01 -29.05
N ARG A 328 3.68 16.27 -27.97
CA ARG A 328 4.17 17.61 -27.58
C ARG A 328 5.67 17.52 -27.43
N GLU A 329 6.35 18.36 -28.21
CA GLU A 329 7.77 18.68 -28.04
C GLU A 329 8.02 19.06 -26.58
N GLU A 330 8.58 18.15 -25.80
CA GLU A 330 9.12 18.45 -24.47
C GLU A 330 10.63 18.29 -24.56
N ASP A 331 11.36 19.30 -24.07
CA ASP A 331 12.81 19.31 -23.92
C ASP A 331 13.27 18.08 -23.14
N PHE A 332 13.97 17.19 -23.80
CA PHE A 332 14.62 16.04 -23.19
C PHE A 332 15.91 16.51 -22.54
N SER A 333 15.95 16.55 -21.22
CA SER A 333 17.19 16.70 -20.50
C SER A 333 18.01 15.42 -20.62
N ARG A 334 19.23 15.53 -21.16
CA ARG A 334 20.24 14.48 -21.08
C ARG A 334 20.65 14.29 -19.63
N GLU A 335 19.92 13.52 -18.87
CA GLU A 335 20.46 12.99 -17.62
C GLU A 335 21.32 11.79 -17.97
N ARG A 336 22.58 11.77 -17.47
CA ARG A 336 23.42 10.56 -17.43
C ARG A 336 22.71 9.54 -16.55
N LEU A 337 22.09 8.56 -17.16
CA LEU A 337 21.11 7.75 -16.49
C LEU A 337 21.67 6.39 -16.15
N GLN A 338 21.48 6.06 -14.89
CA GLN A 338 21.14 4.69 -14.58
C GLN A 338 20.09 4.26 -15.60
N SER A 339 20.31 3.10 -16.25
CA SER A 339 19.35 2.53 -17.20
C SER A 339 17.94 2.66 -16.64
N PRO A 340 16.95 3.09 -17.43
CA PRO A 340 15.54 3.18 -16.98
C PRO A 340 15.06 1.89 -16.32
N PHE A 341 15.58 0.77 -16.75
CA PHE A 341 15.24 -0.56 -16.22
C PHE A 341 15.76 -0.75 -14.78
N VAL A 342 16.95 -0.20 -14.46
CA VAL A 342 17.45 -0.17 -13.08
C VAL A 342 16.50 0.65 -12.20
N ARG A 343 16.02 1.78 -12.72
CA ARG A 343 15.07 2.63 -12.00
C ARG A 343 13.74 1.93 -11.74
N LEU A 344 13.16 1.25 -12.75
CA LEU A 344 11.94 0.47 -12.57
C LEU A 344 12.13 -0.62 -11.50
N GLY A 345 13.24 -1.36 -11.56
CA GLY A 345 13.57 -2.37 -10.56
C GLY A 345 13.74 -1.78 -9.17
N THR A 346 14.41 -0.61 -9.06
CA THR A 346 14.60 0.09 -7.79
C THR A 346 13.25 0.58 -7.21
N ASP A 347 12.40 1.17 -8.03
CA ASP A 347 11.07 1.63 -7.61
C ASP A 347 10.18 0.46 -7.17
N LEU A 348 10.28 -0.69 -7.86
CA LEU A 348 9.56 -1.90 -7.49
C LEU A 348 10.08 -2.50 -6.17
N ALA A 349 11.40 -2.58 -5.99
CA ALA A 349 12.02 -3.01 -4.74
C ALA A 349 11.59 -2.11 -3.57
N TYR A 350 11.61 -0.79 -3.80
CA TYR A 350 11.10 0.18 -2.83
C TYR A 350 9.64 -0.12 -2.44
N TRP A 351 8.77 -0.41 -3.41
CA TRP A 351 7.37 -0.72 -3.16
C TRP A 351 7.19 -2.03 -2.37
N ILE A 352 7.95 -3.07 -2.71
CA ILE A 352 7.94 -4.35 -1.97
C ILE A 352 8.27 -4.10 -0.51
N ILE A 353 9.40 -3.44 -0.23
CA ILE A 353 9.91 -3.23 1.13
C ILE A 353 9.00 -2.28 1.91
N ASN A 354 8.57 -1.19 1.30
CA ASN A 354 7.81 -0.16 2.01
C ASN A 354 6.29 -0.39 2.02
N ARG A 355 5.79 -1.40 1.28
CA ARG A 355 4.35 -1.72 1.22
C ARG A 355 4.06 -3.18 1.52
N LEU A 356 4.52 -4.14 0.72
CA LEU A 356 4.20 -5.54 0.93
C LEU A 356 4.77 -6.08 2.25
N LEU A 357 6.03 -5.75 2.57
CA LEU A 357 6.62 -6.11 3.85
C LEU A 357 5.83 -5.49 5.01
N CYS A 358 5.50 -4.19 4.96
CA CYS A 358 4.74 -3.53 6.01
C CYS A 358 3.30 -4.06 6.17
N LEU A 359 2.71 -4.63 5.11
CA LEU A 359 1.41 -5.32 5.19
C LEU A 359 1.51 -6.72 5.79
N GLY A 360 2.70 -7.24 6.05
CA GLY A 360 2.91 -8.60 6.50
C GLY A 360 2.67 -9.66 5.41
N MET A 361 2.65 -9.25 4.13
CA MET A 361 2.43 -10.19 3.01
C MET A 361 3.69 -10.93 2.59
N CYS A 362 4.86 -10.40 2.90
CA CYS A 362 6.14 -11.00 2.54
C CYS A 362 7.17 -10.85 3.66
N GLU A 363 8.21 -11.62 3.53
CA GLU A 363 9.45 -11.55 4.29
C GLU A 363 10.61 -11.30 3.34
N ILE A 364 11.60 -10.55 3.79
CA ILE A 364 12.81 -10.25 3.03
C ILE A 364 14.02 -10.81 3.76
N GLY A 365 14.78 -11.64 3.07
CA GLY A 365 15.99 -12.21 3.63
C GLY A 365 17.22 -11.36 3.31
N ILE A 366 18.11 -11.33 4.28
CA ILE A 366 19.43 -10.68 4.19
C ILE A 366 20.49 -11.76 4.04
N VAL A 367 21.35 -11.59 3.04
CA VAL A 367 22.56 -12.39 2.83
C VAL A 367 23.74 -11.43 2.73
N ASP A 368 24.79 -11.65 3.51
CA ASP A 368 25.98 -10.79 3.56
C ASP A 368 25.66 -9.29 3.73
N GLY A 369 24.65 -8.97 4.52
CA GLY A 369 24.21 -7.58 4.80
C GLY A 369 23.36 -6.93 3.71
N SER A 370 23.05 -7.62 2.62
CA SER A 370 22.25 -7.13 1.50
C SER A 370 20.88 -7.80 1.44
N LEU A 371 19.85 -7.06 1.03
CA LEU A 371 18.51 -7.61 0.79
C LEU A 371 18.57 -8.52 -0.45
N SER A 372 18.40 -9.81 -0.28
CA SER A 372 18.70 -10.80 -1.33
C SER A 372 17.57 -11.74 -1.64
N THR A 373 16.74 -12.10 -0.66
CA THR A 373 15.68 -13.07 -0.86
C THR A 373 14.31 -12.52 -0.52
N PHE A 374 13.30 -13.10 -1.12
CA PHE A 374 11.89 -12.78 -0.93
C PHE A 374 11.12 -14.07 -0.67
N SER A 375 10.20 -14.06 0.27
CA SER A 375 9.24 -15.13 0.49
C SER A 375 7.85 -14.55 0.81
N LEU A 376 6.80 -15.24 0.38
CA LEU A 376 5.45 -14.90 0.78
C LEU A 376 5.18 -15.47 2.18
N THR A 377 4.60 -14.65 3.04
CA THR A 377 4.03 -15.16 4.30
C THR A 377 2.80 -16.03 4.01
N ALA A 378 2.31 -16.75 4.99
CA ALA A 378 1.05 -17.49 4.87
C ALA A 378 -0.11 -16.56 4.46
N LEU A 379 -0.18 -15.36 5.01
CA LEU A 379 -1.14 -14.34 4.61
C LEU A 379 -0.98 -13.91 3.14
N GLY A 380 0.24 -13.64 2.71
CA GLY A 380 0.53 -13.26 1.33
C GLY A 380 0.10 -14.35 0.36
N ARG A 381 0.37 -15.62 0.68
CA ARG A 381 -0.06 -16.79 -0.08
C ARG A 381 -1.60 -16.88 -0.16
N GLU A 382 -2.30 -16.80 0.98
CA GLU A 382 -3.76 -16.86 1.05
C GLU A 382 -4.41 -15.75 0.20
N LEU A 383 -3.94 -14.50 0.32
CA LEU A 383 -4.46 -13.35 -0.42
C LEU A 383 -4.20 -13.44 -1.93
N LEU A 384 -3.15 -14.12 -2.34
CA LEU A 384 -2.84 -14.35 -3.76
C LEU A 384 -3.50 -15.61 -4.32
N GLY A 385 -4.21 -16.38 -3.49
CA GLY A 385 -4.98 -17.54 -3.90
C GLY A 385 -4.21 -18.86 -3.89
N HIS A 386 -3.07 -18.92 -3.19
CA HIS A 386 -2.35 -20.17 -2.96
C HIS A 386 -2.99 -20.97 -1.84
N GLU A 387 -2.92 -22.29 -1.94
CA GLU A 387 -3.31 -23.17 -0.82
C GLU A 387 -2.32 -22.99 0.35
N THR A 388 -2.85 -22.76 1.53
CA THR A 388 -2.05 -22.61 2.76
C THR A 388 -2.52 -23.61 3.80
N GLU A 389 -1.57 -24.23 4.50
CA GLU A 389 -1.94 -25.00 5.67
C GLU A 389 -2.42 -24.05 6.79
N PRO A 390 -3.50 -24.43 7.49
CA PRO A 390 -4.00 -23.65 8.61
C PRO A 390 -3.04 -23.75 9.78
N GLY A 391 -1.95 -23.05 9.82
CA GLY A 391 -0.90 -23.17 10.83
C GLY A 391 -1.43 -23.28 12.27
N GLU A 392 -0.61 -23.80 13.18
CA GLU A 392 -0.95 -23.88 14.60
C GLU A 392 -0.86 -22.50 15.25
N CYS A 393 -1.89 -22.16 16.00
CA CYS A 393 -1.95 -20.92 16.75
C CYS A 393 -2.42 -21.18 18.17
N ARG A 394 -1.57 -20.88 19.15
CA ARG A 394 -1.91 -21.05 20.56
C ARG A 394 -1.20 -20.02 21.42
N ILE A 395 -1.83 -19.75 22.56
CA ILE A 395 -1.24 -18.92 23.60
C ILE A 395 -1.02 -19.70 24.87
N LEU A 396 0.00 -19.29 25.62
CA LEU A 396 0.19 -19.65 27.00
C LEU A 396 0.06 -18.41 27.86
N VAL A 397 -0.91 -18.40 28.76
CA VAL A 397 -1.14 -17.30 29.68
C VAL A 397 -0.54 -17.64 31.04
N ASN A 398 0.44 -16.85 31.48
CA ASN A 398 1.10 -17.03 32.76
C ASN A 398 0.38 -16.27 33.90
N PRO A 399 0.52 -16.73 35.17
CA PRO A 399 -0.09 -16.05 36.33
C PRO A 399 0.39 -14.62 36.58
N ASP A 400 1.51 -14.20 35.98
CA ASP A 400 2.08 -12.84 36.02
C ASP A 400 1.61 -11.94 34.89
N PHE A 401 0.54 -12.36 34.19
CA PHE A 401 -0.09 -11.67 33.06
C PHE A 401 0.73 -11.62 31.77
N GLU A 402 1.82 -12.38 31.69
CA GLU A 402 2.54 -12.57 30.45
C GLU A 402 1.80 -13.58 29.56
N ILE A 403 1.62 -13.22 28.30
CA ILE A 403 0.97 -14.03 27.26
C ILE A 403 2.03 -14.35 26.22
N MET A 404 2.34 -15.63 26.09
CA MET A 404 3.27 -16.13 25.08
C MET A 404 2.43 -16.60 23.89
N LEU A 405 2.66 -16.02 22.72
CA LEU A 405 1.99 -16.36 21.48
C LEU A 405 2.92 -17.22 20.64
N ILE A 406 2.52 -18.46 20.39
CA ILE A 406 3.17 -19.41 19.49
C ILE A 406 2.32 -19.45 18.24
N THR A 407 2.87 -18.98 17.15
CA THR A 407 2.09 -18.84 15.92
C THR A 407 2.80 -19.46 14.74
N GLU A 408 2.01 -20.14 13.93
CA GLU A 408 2.35 -20.51 12.57
C GLU A 408 1.14 -20.14 11.68
N GLY A 409 1.40 -19.49 10.54
CA GLY A 409 0.36 -19.17 9.58
C GLY A 409 -0.49 -17.93 9.89
N VAL A 410 -1.59 -17.79 9.14
CA VAL A 410 -2.46 -16.60 9.17
C VAL A 410 -3.27 -16.49 10.47
N ALA A 411 -3.67 -17.63 11.03
CA ALA A 411 -4.42 -17.65 12.29
C ALA A 411 -3.64 -16.96 13.42
N GLY A 412 -2.32 -17.15 13.44
CA GLY A 412 -1.44 -16.48 14.39
C GLY A 412 -1.41 -14.97 14.23
N MET A 413 -1.35 -14.45 13.02
CA MET A 413 -1.38 -13.02 12.75
C MET A 413 -2.72 -12.39 13.15
N ARG A 414 -3.84 -13.09 12.88
CA ARG A 414 -5.18 -12.65 13.30
C ARG A 414 -5.28 -12.54 14.83
N LEU A 415 -4.80 -13.56 15.54
CA LEU A 415 -4.79 -13.57 16.99
C LEU A 415 -3.86 -12.50 17.56
N GLU A 416 -2.68 -12.33 16.98
CA GLU A 416 -1.71 -11.30 17.40
C GLU A 416 -2.33 -9.91 17.34
N LEU A 417 -3.03 -9.57 16.25
CA LEU A 417 -3.71 -8.29 16.12
C LEU A 417 -4.82 -8.12 17.18
N GLN A 418 -5.51 -9.20 17.55
CA GLN A 418 -6.50 -9.16 18.63
C GLN A 418 -5.84 -8.92 19.99
N LEU A 419 -4.74 -9.63 20.31
CA LEU A 419 -3.99 -9.46 21.54
C LEU A 419 -3.43 -8.05 21.69
N ALA A 420 -2.88 -7.48 20.62
CA ALA A 420 -2.32 -6.13 20.62
C ALA A 420 -3.32 -5.02 20.99
N ARG A 421 -4.63 -5.28 20.91
CA ARG A 421 -5.66 -4.32 21.34
C ARG A 421 -5.75 -4.16 22.85
N PHE A 422 -5.41 -5.20 23.63
CA PHE A 422 -5.57 -5.21 25.07
C PHE A 422 -4.35 -5.69 25.87
N ALA A 423 -3.24 -5.98 25.18
CA ALA A 423 -1.98 -6.37 25.80
C ALA A 423 -0.80 -5.65 25.13
N GLU A 424 0.18 -5.27 25.92
CA GLU A 424 1.39 -4.60 25.45
C GLU A 424 2.40 -5.63 24.97
N ARG A 425 3.00 -5.42 23.77
CA ARG A 425 4.01 -6.32 23.24
C ARG A 425 5.35 -6.10 23.93
N ILE A 426 5.92 -7.16 24.50
CA ILE A 426 7.23 -7.17 25.15
C ILE A 426 8.34 -7.53 24.17
N SER A 427 8.11 -8.56 23.33
CA SER A 427 9.05 -8.99 22.29
C SER A 427 8.34 -9.51 21.05
N ALA A 428 9.00 -9.38 19.90
CA ALA A 428 8.52 -9.80 18.59
C ALA A 428 9.44 -10.89 17.97
N GLU A 429 10.07 -11.72 18.81
CA GLU A 429 10.87 -12.85 18.38
C GLU A 429 9.97 -14.02 17.93
N ARG A 430 10.56 -15.17 17.60
CA ARG A 430 9.85 -16.38 17.17
C ARG A 430 8.70 -16.76 18.11
N VAL A 431 8.87 -16.56 19.43
CA VAL A 431 7.79 -16.60 20.44
C VAL A 431 7.49 -15.17 20.82
N ARG A 432 6.34 -14.66 20.36
CA ARG A 432 5.93 -13.28 20.68
C ARG A 432 5.39 -13.21 22.09
N ARG A 433 5.86 -12.23 22.86
CA ARG A 433 5.45 -12.06 24.25
C ARG A 433 4.67 -10.77 24.42
N TYR A 434 3.54 -10.88 25.08
CA TYR A 434 2.65 -9.78 25.42
C TYR A 434 2.45 -9.75 26.94
N ARG A 435 2.06 -8.60 27.45
CA ARG A 435 1.67 -8.45 28.87
C ARG A 435 0.36 -7.68 28.96
N ALA A 436 -0.61 -8.29 29.67
CA ALA A 436 -1.85 -7.60 30.01
C ALA A 436 -1.60 -6.73 31.26
N THR A 437 -1.92 -5.45 31.14
CA THR A 437 -1.86 -4.46 32.23
C THR A 437 -3.22 -3.78 32.38
N PRO A 438 -3.53 -3.14 33.53
CA PRO A 438 -4.76 -2.35 33.66
C PRO A 438 -4.89 -1.28 32.57
N GLU A 439 -3.77 -0.67 32.16
CA GLU A 439 -3.71 0.37 31.13
C GLU A 439 -4.01 -0.21 29.75
N SER A 440 -3.38 -1.32 29.39
CA SER A 440 -3.61 -1.97 28.08
C SER A 440 -5.04 -2.51 27.97
N MET A 441 -5.60 -3.03 29.07
CA MET A 441 -7.00 -3.45 29.14
C MET A 441 -7.96 -2.27 28.94
N ARG A 442 -7.68 -1.09 29.54
CA ARG A 442 -8.45 0.13 29.28
C ARG A 442 -8.40 0.55 27.81
N SER A 443 -7.24 0.44 27.18
CA SER A 443 -7.08 0.71 25.76
C SER A 443 -7.93 -0.24 24.90
N GLY A 444 -7.95 -1.53 25.24
CA GLY A 444 -8.78 -2.54 24.58
C GLY A 444 -10.28 -2.20 24.67
N ILE A 445 -10.75 -1.84 25.85
CA ILE A 445 -12.15 -1.48 26.06
C ILE A 445 -12.50 -0.17 25.31
N ARG A 446 -11.63 0.82 25.30
CA ARG A 446 -11.81 2.04 24.48
C ARG A 446 -11.86 1.73 22.98
N SER A 447 -11.09 0.76 22.52
CA SER A 447 -11.15 0.31 21.11
C SER A 447 -12.40 -0.50 20.76
N GLY A 448 -13.33 -0.68 21.71
CA GLY A 448 -14.63 -1.30 21.50
C GLY A 448 -14.72 -2.76 21.94
N LEU A 449 -13.70 -3.34 22.58
CA LEU A 449 -13.79 -4.67 23.18
C LEU A 449 -14.56 -4.61 24.51
N ASN A 450 -15.30 -5.67 24.83
CA ASN A 450 -15.80 -5.87 26.18
C ASN A 450 -14.97 -6.95 26.92
N ILE A 451 -15.13 -7.01 28.24
CA ILE A 451 -14.36 -7.93 29.08
C ILE A 451 -14.62 -9.41 28.75
N ASP A 452 -15.85 -9.75 28.39
CA ASP A 452 -16.21 -11.14 28.05
C ASP A 452 -15.58 -11.55 26.71
N GLU A 453 -15.47 -10.60 25.76
CA GLU A 453 -14.74 -10.82 24.49
C GLU A 453 -13.24 -11.02 24.74
N ILE A 454 -12.61 -10.18 25.55
CA ILE A 454 -11.18 -10.32 25.88
C ILE A 454 -10.94 -11.69 26.54
N ARG A 455 -11.77 -12.05 27.53
CA ARG A 455 -11.66 -13.34 28.19
C ARG A 455 -11.85 -14.49 27.20
N LYS A 456 -12.84 -14.40 26.32
CA LYS A 456 -13.09 -15.41 25.28
C LYS A 456 -11.90 -15.55 24.32
N ILE A 457 -11.30 -14.46 23.87
CA ILE A 457 -10.09 -14.52 23.01
C ILE A 457 -8.97 -15.31 23.70
N LEU A 458 -8.75 -15.08 24.99
CA LEU A 458 -7.72 -15.79 25.73
C LEU A 458 -8.08 -17.27 26.00
N GLU A 459 -9.34 -17.58 26.28
CA GLU A 459 -9.81 -18.94 26.53
C GLU A 459 -9.82 -19.78 25.25
N ASP A 460 -10.31 -19.21 24.13
CA ASP A 460 -10.42 -19.93 22.85
C ASP A 460 -9.04 -20.26 22.24
N ALA A 461 -8.05 -19.42 22.49
CA ALA A 461 -6.70 -19.59 21.95
C ALA A 461 -5.73 -20.36 22.88
N SER A 462 -6.15 -20.67 24.11
CA SER A 462 -5.32 -21.35 25.12
C SER A 462 -5.68 -22.82 25.21
N ASP A 463 -4.67 -23.71 25.19
CA ASP A 463 -4.85 -25.14 25.45
C ASP A 463 -5.19 -25.44 26.92
N HIS A 464 -5.00 -24.48 27.81
CA HIS A 464 -5.22 -24.63 29.23
C HIS A 464 -6.19 -23.57 29.76
N PRO A 465 -6.94 -23.87 30.82
CA PRO A 465 -7.80 -22.87 31.46
C PRO A 465 -6.95 -21.70 31.96
N LEU A 466 -7.51 -20.49 31.87
CA LEU A 466 -6.84 -19.29 32.37
C LEU A 466 -6.49 -19.43 33.85
N PRO A 467 -5.29 -19.01 34.28
CA PRO A 467 -4.95 -18.93 35.69
C PRO A 467 -6.01 -18.12 36.46
N GLU A 468 -6.43 -18.60 37.62
CA GLU A 468 -7.47 -17.95 38.42
C GLU A 468 -7.13 -16.49 38.77
N THR A 469 -5.85 -16.21 39.03
CA THR A 469 -5.33 -14.86 39.27
C THR A 469 -5.60 -13.92 38.11
N VAL A 470 -5.39 -14.41 36.86
CA VAL A 470 -5.62 -13.64 35.62
C VAL A 470 -7.12 -13.45 35.39
N ALA A 471 -7.92 -14.51 35.51
CA ALA A 471 -9.36 -14.44 35.32
C ALA A 471 -10.06 -13.48 36.29
N VAL A 472 -9.61 -13.45 37.56
CA VAL A 472 -10.12 -12.51 38.59
C VAL A 472 -9.68 -11.09 38.25
N ALA A 473 -8.40 -10.88 37.97
CA ALA A 473 -7.87 -9.54 37.67
C ALA A 473 -8.53 -8.90 36.42
N ILE A 474 -8.70 -9.66 35.35
CA ILE A 474 -9.40 -9.16 34.14
C ILE A 474 -10.81 -8.69 34.49
N ARG A 475 -11.52 -9.47 35.29
CA ARG A 475 -12.87 -9.12 35.75
C ARG A 475 -12.88 -7.85 36.62
N ASP A 476 -11.93 -7.74 37.54
CA ASP A 476 -11.85 -6.61 38.46
C ASP A 476 -11.45 -5.33 37.70
N TRP A 477 -10.46 -5.40 36.81
CA TRP A 477 -10.09 -4.28 35.94
C TRP A 477 -11.26 -3.78 35.09
N GLY A 478 -12.14 -4.69 34.63
CA GLY A 478 -13.34 -4.32 33.88
C GLY A 478 -14.43 -3.67 34.72
N ARG A 479 -14.56 -4.03 36.03
CA ARG A 479 -15.56 -3.43 36.91
C ARG A 479 -15.26 -1.99 37.27
N ASP A 480 -13.96 -1.62 37.30
CA ASP A 480 -13.52 -0.25 37.62
C ASP A 480 -13.69 0.71 36.43
N MET A 481 -14.26 0.26 35.32
CA MET A 481 -14.43 1.06 34.11
C MET A 481 -15.91 1.41 33.88
N ASP A 482 -16.34 2.51 34.48
CA ASP A 482 -17.66 3.06 34.22
C ASP A 482 -17.69 3.85 32.88
N TRP A 483 -18.53 3.40 31.96
CA TRP A 483 -18.79 4.13 30.73
C TRP A 483 -19.84 5.21 30.97
N VAL A 484 -19.42 6.47 30.86
CA VAL A 484 -20.36 7.60 30.79
C VAL A 484 -20.66 7.86 29.32
N GLN A 485 -21.87 7.53 28.90
CA GLN A 485 -22.33 7.88 27.54
C GLN A 485 -22.83 9.31 27.51
N VAL A 486 -22.12 10.18 26.81
CA VAL A 486 -22.57 11.52 26.50
C VAL A 486 -23.25 11.49 25.13
N ARG A 487 -24.55 11.78 25.11
CA ARG A 487 -25.33 11.84 23.86
C ARG A 487 -25.89 13.24 23.67
N PRO A 488 -25.91 13.77 22.45
CA PRO A 488 -26.65 14.98 22.17
C PRO A 488 -28.12 14.74 22.52
N SER A 489 -28.73 15.65 23.21
CA SER A 489 -30.12 15.55 23.67
C SER A 489 -30.78 16.90 23.66
N VAL A 490 -32.07 16.93 23.38
CA VAL A 490 -32.90 18.12 23.50
C VAL A 490 -33.63 18.07 24.84
N VAL A 491 -33.54 19.12 25.62
CA VAL A 491 -34.28 19.26 26.89
C VAL A 491 -35.34 20.34 26.72
N PHE A 492 -36.59 19.95 26.92
CA PHE A 492 -37.70 20.89 27.04
C PHE A 492 -37.85 21.28 28.51
N SER A 493 -37.74 22.52 28.86
CA SER A 493 -37.80 23.02 30.23
C SER A 493 -38.87 24.10 30.40
N GLY A 494 -39.24 24.39 31.67
CA GLY A 494 -40.21 25.40 31.99
C GLY A 494 -41.67 25.00 31.79
N LEU A 495 -41.97 23.71 31.67
CA LEU A 495 -43.29 23.18 31.45
C LEU A 495 -44.07 23.05 32.76
N ARG A 496 -45.36 23.42 32.74
CA ARG A 496 -46.30 23.07 33.82
C ARG A 496 -46.64 21.59 33.74
N PRO A 497 -47.01 20.92 34.87
CA PRO A 497 -47.24 19.48 34.90
C PRO A 497 -48.27 18.97 33.86
N ASP A 498 -49.36 19.72 33.62
CA ASP A 498 -50.35 19.41 32.63
C ASP A 498 -49.79 19.47 31.20
N ARG A 499 -48.93 20.46 30.93
CA ARG A 499 -48.27 20.63 29.63
C ARG A 499 -47.14 19.61 29.43
N CYS A 500 -46.45 19.23 30.49
CA CYS A 500 -45.44 18.20 30.43
C CYS A 500 -46.06 16.87 29.94
N LYS A 501 -47.21 16.48 30.52
CA LYS A 501 -47.93 15.29 30.09
C LYS A 501 -48.38 15.37 28.64
N SER A 502 -48.94 16.53 28.23
CA SER A 502 -49.36 16.73 26.83
C SER A 502 -48.21 16.65 25.86
N LEU A 503 -47.00 17.13 26.22
CA LEU A 503 -45.76 16.99 25.41
C LEU A 503 -45.31 15.54 25.31
N CYS A 504 -45.31 14.80 26.42
CA CYS A 504 -44.97 13.38 26.44
C CYS A 504 -45.94 12.55 25.58
N ASP A 505 -47.24 12.82 25.65
CA ASP A 505 -48.25 12.13 24.83
C ASP A 505 -48.04 12.42 23.34
N LEU A 506 -47.68 13.65 22.97
CA LEU A 506 -47.37 14.03 21.59
C LEU A 506 -46.08 13.40 21.09
N LEU A 507 -44.99 13.42 21.87
CA LEU A 507 -43.74 12.75 21.51
C LEU A 507 -43.92 11.24 21.39
N GLY A 508 -44.77 10.65 22.24
CA GLY A 508 -45.14 9.23 22.18
C GLY A 508 -45.92 8.89 20.91
N ALA A 509 -46.87 9.75 20.50
CA ALA A 509 -47.61 9.57 19.25
C ALA A 509 -46.69 9.62 18.01
N GLU A 510 -45.66 10.45 18.03
CA GLU A 510 -44.62 10.54 16.99
C GLU A 510 -43.52 9.48 17.10
N LYS A 511 -43.63 8.53 18.04
CA LYS A 511 -42.63 7.49 18.33
C LYS A 511 -41.24 8.04 18.68
N VAL A 512 -41.17 9.27 19.19
CA VAL A 512 -39.94 9.88 19.66
C VAL A 512 -39.64 9.39 21.08
N LYS A 513 -38.50 8.73 21.28
CA LYS A 513 -38.06 8.32 22.62
C LYS A 513 -37.87 9.56 23.48
N HIS A 514 -38.47 9.57 24.67
CA HIS A 514 -38.36 10.68 25.60
C HIS A 514 -38.36 10.17 27.05
N HIS A 515 -37.87 11.01 27.96
CA HIS A 515 -37.86 10.75 29.38
C HIS A 515 -38.30 12.01 30.14
N GLU A 516 -39.27 11.87 31.02
CA GLU A 516 -39.66 12.93 31.95
C GLU A 516 -38.64 12.97 33.11
N LEU A 517 -37.93 14.11 33.22
CA LEU A 517 -36.90 14.32 34.24
C LEU A 517 -37.45 14.86 35.57
N GLY A 518 -38.75 15.19 35.63
CA GLY A 518 -39.37 15.89 36.72
C GLY A 518 -39.18 17.43 36.64
N ARG A 519 -39.83 18.18 37.52
CA ARG A 519 -39.77 19.65 37.57
C ARG A 519 -40.21 20.38 36.27
N GLY A 520 -40.98 19.73 35.43
CA GLY A 520 -41.43 20.33 34.18
C GLY A 520 -40.38 20.25 33.06
N GLU A 521 -39.54 19.23 33.07
CA GLU A 521 -38.51 18.97 32.08
C GLU A 521 -38.72 17.63 31.40
N VAL A 522 -38.53 17.60 30.06
CA VAL A 522 -38.61 16.42 29.23
C VAL A 522 -37.34 16.33 28.38
N LEU A 523 -36.63 15.19 28.48
CA LEU A 523 -35.42 14.88 27.72
C LEU A 523 -35.77 14.02 26.49
N VAL A 524 -35.27 14.42 25.33
CA VAL A 524 -35.31 13.64 24.08
C VAL A 524 -33.87 13.26 23.72
N PRO A 525 -33.45 12.02 23.95
CA PRO A 525 -32.08 11.59 23.71
C PRO A 525 -31.80 11.33 22.22
N GLY A 526 -30.55 11.51 21.82
CA GLY A 526 -30.05 11.14 20.49
C GLY A 526 -30.44 12.09 19.36
N ILE A 527 -30.93 13.29 19.69
CA ILE A 527 -31.29 14.31 18.71
C ILE A 527 -30.43 15.55 18.93
N SER A 528 -29.78 16.03 17.87
CA SER A 528 -29.11 17.33 17.82
C SER A 528 -30.07 18.36 17.27
N MET A 529 -30.01 19.57 17.79
CA MET A 529 -30.78 20.73 17.23
C MET A 529 -30.20 21.22 15.88
N GLU A 530 -29.01 20.77 15.52
CA GLU A 530 -28.41 21.00 14.21
C GLU A 530 -28.38 19.68 13.45
N GLY A 531 -29.27 19.51 12.46
CA GLY A 531 -29.15 18.43 11.48
C GLY A 531 -27.95 18.66 10.57
N PRO A 532 -27.55 17.66 9.74
CA PRO A 532 -26.40 17.74 8.83
C PRO A 532 -26.46 18.96 7.88
N ASP A 533 -27.63 19.52 7.65
CA ASP A 533 -27.87 20.71 6.81
C ASP A 533 -28.25 21.98 7.63
N GLY A 534 -28.05 21.98 8.95
CA GLY A 534 -28.44 23.07 9.82
C GLY A 534 -29.97 23.21 10.01
N ALA A 535 -30.76 22.22 9.56
CA ALA A 535 -32.19 22.20 9.70
C ALA A 535 -32.62 21.78 11.11
N GLU A 536 -33.67 22.45 11.64
CA GLU A 536 -34.26 22.03 12.91
C GLU A 536 -34.93 20.65 12.77
N PRO A 537 -34.95 19.84 13.84
CA PRO A 537 -35.65 18.56 13.83
C PRO A 537 -37.13 18.69 13.48
N ALA A 538 -37.65 17.81 12.63
CA ALA A 538 -39.06 17.88 12.14
C ALA A 538 -40.11 17.90 13.27
N PHE A 539 -39.81 17.32 14.44
CA PHE A 539 -40.75 17.39 15.58
C PHE A 539 -40.88 18.78 16.21
N ILE A 540 -39.87 19.66 16.06
CA ILE A 540 -39.93 21.06 16.50
C ILE A 540 -40.91 21.84 15.62
N GLU A 541 -40.89 21.65 14.31
CA GLU A 541 -41.87 22.26 13.39
C GLU A 541 -43.28 21.79 13.72
N LYS A 542 -43.44 20.50 14.04
CA LYS A 542 -44.72 19.94 14.44
C LYS A 542 -45.24 20.53 15.75
N LEU A 543 -44.39 20.69 16.75
CA LEU A 543 -44.78 21.38 17.98
C LEU A 543 -45.31 22.79 17.70
N ARG A 544 -44.63 23.53 16.83
CA ARG A 544 -45.08 24.88 16.44
C ARG A 544 -46.41 24.85 15.69
N SER A 545 -46.63 23.88 14.82
CA SER A 545 -47.90 23.72 14.07
C SER A 545 -49.09 23.38 14.98
N GLU A 546 -48.83 22.72 16.13
CA GLU A 546 -49.82 22.41 17.16
C GLU A 546 -49.99 23.52 18.23
N GLY A 547 -49.42 24.70 17.96
CA GLY A 547 -49.60 25.90 18.80
C GLY A 547 -48.67 25.99 20.02
N TRP A 548 -47.60 25.20 20.04
CA TRP A 548 -46.58 25.35 21.07
C TRP A 548 -45.65 26.53 20.77
N LEU A 549 -45.41 27.36 21.75
CA LEU A 549 -44.39 28.42 21.67
C LEU A 549 -43.03 27.79 22.00
N VAL A 550 -42.26 27.45 20.96
CA VAL A 550 -40.91 26.84 21.13
C VAL A 550 -39.87 27.93 20.90
N ARG A 551 -39.11 28.22 21.95
CA ARG A 551 -37.90 29.04 21.89
C ARG A 551 -36.71 28.12 21.96
N VAL A 552 -35.85 28.12 20.95
CA VAL A 552 -34.60 27.37 20.92
C VAL A 552 -33.53 28.27 21.55
N GLU A 553 -33.03 27.85 22.69
CA GLU A 553 -31.85 28.46 23.31
C GLU A 553 -30.62 27.66 22.83
N LYS A 554 -29.79 28.29 22.02
CA LYS A 554 -28.46 27.75 21.69
C LYS A 554 -27.55 28.12 22.84
N ASP A 555 -27.19 27.12 23.65
CA ASP A 555 -26.26 27.33 24.74
C ASP A 555 -24.83 27.38 24.18
N ASP A 556 -24.36 28.59 23.85
CA ASP A 556 -22.94 28.84 23.50
C ASP A 556 -21.99 28.59 24.68
N ALA A 557 -22.50 28.20 25.84
CA ALA A 557 -21.77 28.11 27.11
C ALA A 557 -21.16 26.73 27.42
N LEU A 558 -21.40 25.69 26.64
CA LEU A 558 -20.68 24.42 26.78
C LEU A 558 -19.32 24.42 26.05
N LYS A 559 -18.61 25.53 26.03
CA LYS A 559 -17.15 25.51 26.01
C LYS A 559 -16.72 24.99 27.38
N LEU A 560 -16.50 23.69 27.49
CA LEU A 560 -15.81 23.09 28.62
C LEU A 560 -14.57 23.95 28.91
N ARG A 561 -14.63 24.76 29.94
CA ARG A 561 -13.45 25.46 30.47
C ARG A 561 -12.47 24.36 30.85
N SER A 562 -11.37 24.26 30.11
CA SER A 562 -10.20 23.50 30.54
C SER A 562 -9.96 23.89 32.00
N PRO A 563 -9.76 22.94 32.93
CA PRO A 563 -9.43 23.27 34.32
C PRO A 563 -8.22 24.19 34.30
N GLY A 564 -8.40 25.41 34.84
CA GLY A 564 -7.47 26.49 34.71
C GLY A 564 -6.08 26.12 35.21
N LYS A 565 -5.11 26.51 34.44
CA LYS A 565 -3.82 26.94 34.98
C LYS A 565 -4.05 28.27 35.72
N ASP A 566 -4.44 28.17 36.96
CA ASP A 566 -4.26 29.23 37.95
C ASP A 566 -3.70 28.60 39.19
N SER A 567 -2.41 28.76 39.34
CA SER A 567 -1.71 29.20 40.55
C SER A 567 -0.23 28.83 40.51
N ASN A 568 0.54 29.90 40.47
CA ASN A 568 1.94 30.11 40.87
C ASN A 568 3.04 29.41 40.05
#